data_f8df2d4e3008025393ed79091f55b6b5
#
_entry.id   f8df2d4e3008025393ed79091f55b6b5
#
_cell.length_a   1.000
_cell.length_b   1.000
_cell.length_c   1.000
_cell.angle_alpha   90.00
_cell.angle_beta   90.00
_cell.angle_gamma   90.00
#
_symmetry.space_group_name_H-M   'P 1'
#
loop_
_entity.id
_entity.type
_entity.pdbx_description
1 polymer ?
#
loop_
_entity_poly.entity_id
_entity_poly.type
_entity_poly.pdbx_seq_one_letter_code
_entity_poly.pdbx_strand_id
1 'polypeptide(L)'
;HERLVGSEMCIRDRMNTQLTARMDSLIKGYEEEMTQRALQDAEQQQAVRMRSARTISGIAIGAVFLSAFFLILIIRDISRSNRYRRQLEEANKRAEDLLVAREKLMLAITHDFKAPLGSIMGYTELLSRLTRDERQRFYLENMKSSSEHLLKLVSDLLDFHRLDLNKAEVNRVTFNPSQLFDEIYISFEPLTAAKGLTLQSNVASDLNGRFISDPLRLRQIVNNLLSNAVKFTQKGKITLTATYDSSKLTIAIADTGKGMAPSDRERIFQEFTRLSGAQGEEGFGLGLSIVKKLVTLLEGEIDVQSTPGEGSCFTVILPLYPVGKSVTEGELSESDKGESIQE
;
A
#
# COMPACT_ATOMS: atom_id res chain seq x y z
N HIS A 1 -31.08 134.45 -5.79
CA HIS A 1 -31.48 133.11 -5.48
C HIS A 1 -31.01 132.10 -6.55
N GLU A 2 -30.81 132.48 -7.80
CA GLU A 2 -30.40 131.59 -8.89
C GLU A 2 -28.94 131.09 -8.88
N ARG A 3 -28.02 131.87 -8.27
CA ARG A 3 -26.57 131.50 -8.20
C ARG A 3 -26.26 130.45 -7.14
N LEU A 4 -27.03 130.29 -6.07
CA LEU A 4 -26.84 129.31 -5.03
C LEU A 4 -27.33 127.88 -5.46
N VAL A 5 -28.41 127.75 -6.20
CA VAL A 5 -28.93 126.55 -6.69
C VAL A 5 -28.04 125.84 -7.77
N GLY A 6 -27.38 126.69 -8.60
CA GLY A 6 -26.41 126.13 -9.57
C GLY A 6 -25.14 125.62 -8.97
N SER A 7 -24.68 126.21 -7.79
CA SER A 7 -23.52 125.78 -7.10
C SER A 7 -23.72 124.42 -6.32
N GLU A 8 -24.92 124.28 -5.70
CA GLU A 8 -25.26 122.99 -5.03
C GLU A 8 -25.46 121.81 -6.00
N MET A 9 -26.03 122.14 -7.14
CA MET A 9 -26.25 121.13 -8.24
C MET A 9 -24.89 120.67 -8.81
N CYS A 10 -23.95 121.61 -9.02
CA CYS A 10 -22.61 121.28 -9.52
C CYS A 10 -21.76 120.52 -8.51
N ILE A 11 -21.93 120.81 -7.19
CA ILE A 11 -21.22 120.07 -6.11
C ILE A 11 -21.84 118.64 -6.02
N ARG A 12 -23.14 118.50 -6.13
CA ARG A 12 -23.81 117.21 -6.06
C ARG A 12 -23.48 116.35 -7.27
N ASP A 13 -23.38 116.90 -8.45
CA ASP A 13 -22.98 116.19 -9.66
C ASP A 13 -21.51 115.73 -9.62
N ARG A 14 -20.61 116.60 -9.12
CA ARG A 14 -19.19 116.27 -8.86
C ARG A 14 -19.04 115.15 -7.82
N MET A 15 -19.84 115.25 -6.76
CA MET A 15 -19.80 114.24 -5.69
C MET A 15 -20.34 112.86 -6.15
N ASN A 16 -21.45 112.90 -7.00
CA ASN A 16 -22.00 111.70 -7.59
C ASN A 16 -21.04 111.08 -8.61
N THR A 17 -20.34 111.90 -9.43
CA THR A 17 -19.33 111.38 -10.38
C THR A 17 -18.10 110.82 -9.67
N GLN A 18 -17.68 111.41 -8.58
CA GLN A 18 -16.57 110.88 -7.72
C GLN A 18 -16.98 109.57 -6.98
N LEU A 19 -18.27 109.46 -6.58
CA LEU A 19 -18.81 108.28 -5.93
C LEU A 19 -18.90 107.11 -6.88
N THR A 20 -19.44 107.41 -8.11
CA THR A 20 -19.50 106.38 -9.17
C THR A 20 -18.12 105.93 -9.63
N ALA A 21 -17.16 106.81 -9.80
CA ALA A 21 -15.78 106.45 -10.15
C ALA A 21 -15.11 105.64 -9.09
N ARG A 22 -15.37 105.98 -7.76
CA ARG A 22 -14.87 105.13 -6.65
C ARG A 22 -15.55 103.75 -6.57
N MET A 23 -16.86 103.71 -6.81
CA MET A 23 -17.59 102.45 -6.86
C MET A 23 -17.09 101.58 -8.05
N ASP A 24 -16.88 102.14 -9.21
CA ASP A 24 -16.35 101.41 -10.36
C ASP A 24 -14.91 100.90 -10.10
N SER A 25 -14.09 101.71 -9.45
CA SER A 25 -12.71 101.23 -9.08
C SER A 25 -12.75 100.12 -8.06
N LEU A 26 -13.65 100.16 -7.06
CA LEU A 26 -13.81 99.12 -6.05
C LEU A 26 -14.38 97.86 -6.68
N ILE A 27 -15.36 98.02 -7.56
CA ILE A 27 -15.94 96.86 -8.30
C ILE A 27 -14.86 96.17 -9.18
N LYS A 28 -14.09 97.00 -9.94
CA LYS A 28 -12.96 96.45 -10.71
C LYS A 28 -11.91 95.73 -9.86
N GLY A 29 -11.53 96.30 -8.73
CA GLY A 29 -10.60 95.74 -7.82
C GLY A 29 -11.12 94.42 -7.23
N TYR A 30 -12.43 94.40 -6.94
CA TYR A 30 -13.03 93.16 -6.41
C TYR A 30 -13.14 92.06 -7.49
N GLU A 31 -13.47 92.44 -8.75
CA GLU A 31 -13.47 91.52 -9.88
C GLU A 31 -12.09 90.97 -10.22
N GLU A 32 -11.04 91.83 -10.14
CA GLU A 32 -9.65 91.41 -10.33
C GLU A 32 -9.19 90.45 -9.20
N GLU A 33 -9.59 90.76 -7.97
CA GLU A 33 -9.26 89.91 -6.81
C GLU A 33 -10.01 88.54 -6.88
N MET A 34 -11.30 88.59 -7.28
CA MET A 34 -12.09 87.38 -7.46
C MET A 34 -11.58 86.53 -8.62
N THR A 35 -11.18 87.10 -9.75
CA THR A 35 -10.59 86.35 -10.87
C THR A 35 -9.24 85.80 -10.54
N GLN A 36 -8.40 86.52 -9.79
CA GLN A 36 -7.09 85.98 -9.26
C GLN A 36 -7.31 84.82 -8.29
N ARG A 37 -8.25 84.93 -7.36
CA ARG A 37 -8.59 83.83 -6.45
C ARG A 37 -9.11 82.63 -7.20
N ALA A 38 -9.99 82.81 -8.15
CA ALA A 38 -10.53 81.71 -8.98
C ALA A 38 -9.42 81.02 -9.80
N LEU A 39 -8.45 81.76 -10.33
CA LEU A 39 -7.30 81.20 -11.02
C LEU A 39 -6.39 80.42 -10.08
N GLN A 40 -6.10 80.97 -8.90
CA GLN A 40 -5.29 80.25 -7.89
C GLN A 40 -5.97 78.98 -7.41
N ASP A 41 -7.27 79.00 -7.15
CA ASP A 41 -8.05 77.80 -6.78
C ASP A 41 -8.07 76.77 -7.90
N ALA A 42 -8.21 77.22 -9.17
CA ALA A 42 -8.15 76.30 -10.32
C ALA A 42 -6.75 75.65 -10.47
N GLU A 43 -5.67 76.43 -10.30
CA GLU A 43 -4.30 75.87 -10.33
C GLU A 43 -4.05 74.87 -9.18
N GLN A 44 -4.52 75.21 -7.96
CA GLN A 44 -4.40 74.31 -6.81
C GLN A 44 -5.20 73.00 -7.04
N GLN A 45 -6.43 73.11 -7.50
CA GLN A 45 -7.25 71.93 -7.86
C GLN A 45 -6.60 71.10 -8.95
N GLN A 46 -6.02 71.73 -9.98
CA GLN A 46 -5.32 71.02 -11.06
C GLN A 46 -4.05 70.33 -10.53
N ALA A 47 -3.28 70.99 -9.64
CA ALA A 47 -2.10 70.37 -9.00
C ALA A 47 -2.46 69.14 -8.11
N VAL A 48 -3.55 69.21 -7.34
CA VAL A 48 -4.06 68.12 -6.54
C VAL A 48 -4.55 66.97 -7.45
N ARG A 49 -5.31 67.24 -8.51
CA ARG A 49 -5.74 66.24 -9.47
C ARG A 49 -4.55 65.53 -10.15
N MET A 50 -3.52 66.28 -10.56
CA MET A 50 -2.31 65.73 -11.18
C MET A 50 -1.51 64.84 -10.19
N ARG A 51 -1.42 65.21 -8.92
CA ARG A 51 -0.81 64.40 -7.86
C ARG A 51 -1.60 63.11 -7.66
N SER A 52 -2.91 63.20 -7.48
CA SER A 52 -3.78 62.02 -7.30
C SER A 52 -3.72 61.08 -8.51
N ALA A 53 -3.76 61.62 -9.73
CA ALA A 53 -3.62 60.82 -10.94
C ALA A 53 -2.29 60.08 -11.01
N ARG A 54 -1.16 60.72 -10.63
CA ARG A 54 0.16 60.06 -10.59
C ARG A 54 0.22 58.94 -9.55
N THR A 55 -0.33 59.15 -8.34
CA THR A 55 -0.35 58.14 -7.28
C THR A 55 -1.24 56.95 -7.69
N ILE A 56 -2.43 57.22 -8.23
CA ILE A 56 -3.33 56.17 -8.72
C ILE A 56 -2.70 55.35 -9.86
N SER A 57 -2.09 56.04 -10.84
CA SER A 57 -1.40 55.31 -11.94
C SER A 57 -0.20 54.51 -11.43
N GLY A 58 0.58 55.00 -10.45
CA GLY A 58 1.65 54.26 -9.83
C GLY A 58 1.18 53.00 -9.11
N ILE A 59 0.07 53.09 -8.36
CA ILE A 59 -0.54 51.91 -7.69
C ILE A 59 -1.07 50.92 -8.71
N ALA A 60 -1.73 51.39 -9.75
CA ALA A 60 -2.26 50.53 -10.81
C ALA A 60 -1.15 49.79 -11.56
N ILE A 61 -0.05 50.45 -11.90
CA ILE A 61 1.11 49.81 -12.53
C ILE A 61 1.74 48.77 -11.58
N GLY A 62 1.90 49.13 -10.28
CA GLY A 62 2.41 48.18 -9.25
C GLY A 62 1.52 46.95 -9.11
N ALA A 63 0.19 47.11 -9.14
CA ALA A 63 -0.76 46.01 -9.07
C ALA A 63 -0.65 45.07 -10.29
N VAL A 64 -0.47 45.62 -11.49
CA VAL A 64 -0.25 44.84 -12.71
C VAL A 64 1.04 44.03 -12.64
N PHE A 65 2.13 44.64 -12.19
CA PHE A 65 3.41 43.90 -12.01
C PHE A 65 3.31 42.80 -10.96
N LEU A 66 2.62 43.08 -9.85
CA LEU A 66 2.42 42.10 -8.79
C LEU A 66 1.57 40.93 -9.26
N SER A 67 0.48 41.19 -9.97
CA SER A 67 -0.37 40.13 -10.55
C SER A 67 0.37 39.28 -11.60
N ALA A 68 1.17 39.91 -12.46
CA ALA A 68 2.01 39.20 -13.42
C ALA A 68 3.05 38.31 -12.72
N PHE A 69 3.67 38.81 -11.66
CA PHE A 69 4.61 38.05 -10.86
C PHE A 69 3.96 36.80 -10.22
N PHE A 70 2.80 36.95 -9.59
CA PHE A 70 2.08 35.81 -9.04
C PHE A 70 1.63 34.82 -10.12
N LEU A 71 1.19 35.30 -11.26
CA LEU A 71 0.82 34.43 -12.39
C LEU A 71 2.02 33.59 -12.85
N ILE A 72 3.20 34.19 -12.97
CA ILE A 72 4.43 33.47 -13.31
C ILE A 72 4.76 32.41 -12.26
N LEU A 73 4.64 32.74 -10.95
CA LEU A 73 4.87 31.77 -9.88
C LEU A 73 3.89 30.59 -9.97
N ILE A 74 2.61 30.84 -10.18
CA ILE A 74 1.57 29.82 -10.32
C ILE A 74 1.86 28.91 -11.53
N ILE A 75 2.15 29.49 -12.70
CA ILE A 75 2.49 28.72 -13.90
C ILE A 75 3.73 27.87 -13.67
N ARG A 76 4.73 28.41 -12.97
CA ARG A 76 5.97 27.69 -12.66
C ARG A 76 5.70 26.52 -11.68
N ASP A 77 4.86 26.73 -10.67
CA ASP A 77 4.48 25.72 -9.69
C ASP A 77 3.67 24.59 -10.34
N ILE A 78 2.66 24.94 -11.14
CA ILE A 78 1.87 23.97 -11.90
C ILE A 78 2.76 23.17 -12.85
N SER A 79 3.68 23.82 -13.56
CA SER A 79 4.60 23.16 -14.48
C SER A 79 5.55 22.20 -13.76
N ARG A 80 6.00 22.57 -12.56
CA ARG A 80 6.84 21.73 -11.69
C ARG A 80 6.05 20.52 -11.17
N SER A 81 4.82 20.75 -10.67
CA SER A 81 3.93 19.70 -10.19
C SER A 81 3.61 18.68 -11.29
N ASN A 82 3.26 19.16 -12.49
CA ASN A 82 2.99 18.29 -13.64
C ASN A 82 4.20 17.46 -14.08
N ARG A 83 5.43 18.01 -13.98
CA ARG A 83 6.66 17.23 -14.25
C ARG A 83 6.85 16.12 -13.23
N TYR A 84 6.65 16.39 -11.93
CA TYR A 84 6.75 15.37 -10.89
C TYR A 84 5.69 14.28 -11.06
N ARG A 85 4.44 14.66 -11.38
CA ARG A 85 3.38 13.67 -11.66
C ARG A 85 3.76 12.75 -12.82
N ARG A 86 4.22 13.30 -13.93
CA ARG A 86 4.65 12.49 -15.08
C ARG A 86 5.83 11.57 -14.75
N GLN A 87 6.82 12.06 -14.02
CA GLN A 87 7.95 11.22 -13.59
C GLN A 87 7.49 10.09 -12.66
N LEU A 88 6.55 10.37 -11.76
CA LEU A 88 5.99 9.35 -10.88
C LEU A 88 5.16 8.32 -11.66
N GLU A 89 4.31 8.77 -12.59
CA GLU A 89 3.54 7.89 -13.47
C GLU A 89 4.44 6.99 -14.34
N GLU A 90 5.51 7.56 -14.92
CA GLU A 90 6.49 6.77 -15.68
C GLU A 90 7.26 5.78 -14.81
N ALA A 91 7.65 6.19 -13.60
CA ALA A 91 8.33 5.29 -12.66
C ALA A 91 7.41 4.15 -12.21
N ASN A 92 6.15 4.45 -11.89
CA ASN A 92 5.13 3.45 -11.54
C ASN A 92 4.90 2.47 -12.70
N LYS A 93 4.72 2.99 -13.91
CA LYS A 93 4.55 2.14 -15.09
C LYS A 93 5.74 1.23 -15.34
N ARG A 94 6.97 1.74 -15.21
CA ARG A 94 8.18 0.91 -15.33
C ARG A 94 8.24 -0.17 -14.24
N ALA A 95 7.85 0.15 -13.00
CA ALA A 95 7.79 -0.81 -11.92
C ALA A 95 6.75 -1.91 -12.20
N GLU A 96 5.56 -1.56 -12.70
CA GLU A 96 4.53 -2.51 -13.12
C GLU A 96 5.01 -3.40 -14.27
N ASP A 97 5.63 -2.83 -15.31
CA ASP A 97 6.16 -3.57 -16.45
C ASP A 97 7.24 -4.58 -15.99
N LEU A 98 8.11 -4.20 -15.06
CA LEU A 98 9.12 -5.08 -14.46
C LEU A 98 8.48 -6.22 -13.66
N LEU A 99 7.43 -5.95 -12.88
CA LEU A 99 6.70 -6.98 -12.13
C LEU A 99 6.04 -7.98 -13.09
N VAL A 100 5.40 -7.51 -14.14
CA VAL A 100 4.78 -8.38 -15.18
C VAL A 100 5.84 -9.21 -15.91
N ALA A 101 6.99 -8.61 -16.27
CA ALA A 101 8.09 -9.33 -16.90
C ALA A 101 8.68 -10.40 -15.97
N ARG A 102 8.86 -10.08 -14.69
CA ARG A 102 9.33 -11.03 -13.66
C ARG A 102 8.38 -12.21 -13.51
N GLU A 103 7.06 -11.94 -13.51
CA GLU A 103 6.05 -12.99 -13.42
C GLU A 103 6.10 -13.93 -14.61
N LYS A 104 6.11 -13.39 -15.85
CA LYS A 104 6.22 -14.18 -17.07
C LYS A 104 7.47 -15.05 -17.09
N LEU A 105 8.59 -14.49 -16.64
CA LEU A 105 9.86 -15.22 -16.54
C LEU A 105 9.74 -16.38 -15.56
N MET A 106 9.16 -16.18 -14.38
CA MET A 106 8.98 -17.22 -13.37
C MET A 106 8.06 -18.34 -13.86
N LEU A 107 6.96 -18.01 -14.54
CA LEU A 107 6.06 -18.99 -15.14
C LEU A 107 6.75 -19.81 -16.22
N ALA A 108 7.53 -19.16 -17.10
CA ALA A 108 8.28 -19.83 -18.15
C ALA A 108 9.35 -20.77 -17.55
N ILE A 109 10.14 -20.28 -16.60
CA ILE A 109 11.16 -21.09 -15.91
C ILE A 109 10.51 -22.32 -15.27
N THR A 110 9.39 -22.15 -14.53
CA THR A 110 8.70 -23.26 -13.89
C THR A 110 8.24 -24.31 -14.89
N HIS A 111 7.63 -23.87 -16.00
CA HIS A 111 7.20 -24.78 -17.06
C HIS A 111 8.37 -25.53 -17.67
N ASP A 112 9.46 -24.81 -17.98
CA ASP A 112 10.63 -25.37 -18.65
C ASP A 112 11.44 -26.34 -17.77
N PHE A 113 11.36 -26.21 -16.44
CA PHE A 113 11.91 -27.18 -15.51
C PHE A 113 10.99 -28.37 -15.26
N LYS A 114 9.67 -28.15 -15.22
CA LYS A 114 8.71 -29.22 -14.93
C LYS A 114 8.73 -30.34 -15.99
N ALA A 115 8.83 -29.97 -17.25
CA ALA A 115 8.80 -30.94 -18.36
C ALA A 115 10.01 -31.91 -18.35
N PRO A 116 11.29 -31.47 -18.30
CA PRO A 116 12.44 -32.38 -18.26
C PRO A 116 12.50 -33.19 -16.96
N LEU A 117 12.14 -32.61 -15.82
CA LEU A 117 12.09 -33.37 -14.55
C LEU A 117 11.01 -34.46 -14.61
N GLY A 118 9.82 -34.18 -15.17
CA GLY A 118 8.80 -35.18 -15.41
C GLY A 118 9.28 -36.31 -16.32
N SER A 119 10.06 -35.99 -17.35
CA SER A 119 10.67 -37.00 -18.21
C SER A 119 11.69 -37.88 -17.50
N ILE A 120 12.59 -37.27 -16.68
CA ILE A 120 13.55 -37.99 -15.86
C ILE A 120 12.85 -38.93 -14.88
N MET A 121 11.80 -38.45 -14.20
CA MET A 121 10.98 -39.27 -13.30
C MET A 121 10.32 -40.45 -14.05
N GLY A 122 9.75 -40.22 -15.23
CA GLY A 122 9.14 -41.24 -16.05
C GLY A 122 10.16 -42.30 -16.46
N TYR A 123 11.35 -41.93 -16.95
CA TYR A 123 12.40 -42.89 -17.31
C TYR A 123 12.96 -43.62 -16.10
N THR A 124 13.15 -42.99 -14.96
CA THR A 124 13.60 -43.68 -13.75
C THR A 124 12.59 -44.70 -13.27
N GLU A 125 11.28 -44.39 -13.34
CA GLU A 125 10.18 -45.33 -13.02
C GLU A 125 10.18 -46.54 -13.97
N LEU A 126 10.29 -46.32 -15.28
CA LEU A 126 10.33 -47.40 -16.27
C LEU A 126 11.56 -48.30 -16.06
N LEU A 127 12.74 -47.72 -15.85
CA LEU A 127 13.98 -48.45 -15.59
C LEU A 127 13.93 -49.23 -14.28
N SER A 128 13.31 -48.69 -13.21
CA SER A 128 13.16 -49.38 -11.94
C SER A 128 12.31 -50.65 -12.03
N ARG A 129 11.33 -50.67 -12.94
CA ARG A 129 10.51 -51.87 -13.24
C ARG A 129 11.26 -52.90 -14.04
N LEU A 130 12.23 -52.49 -14.86
CA LEU A 130 12.97 -53.38 -15.74
C LEU A 130 14.22 -54.01 -15.08
N THR A 131 14.83 -53.29 -14.12
CA THR A 131 16.06 -53.75 -13.49
C THR A 131 15.81 -54.73 -12.34
N ARG A 132 16.63 -55.76 -12.26
CA ARG A 132 16.67 -56.73 -11.14
C ARG A 132 17.86 -56.49 -10.22
N ASP A 133 18.78 -55.62 -10.59
CA ASP A 133 19.98 -55.28 -9.81
C ASP A 133 19.61 -54.30 -8.72
N GLU A 134 19.88 -54.67 -7.44
CA GLU A 134 19.56 -53.83 -6.28
C GLU A 134 20.33 -52.52 -6.27
N ARG A 135 21.60 -52.50 -6.76
CA ARG A 135 22.40 -51.26 -6.84
C ARG A 135 21.81 -50.30 -7.88
N GLN A 136 21.37 -50.83 -9.06
CA GLN A 136 20.74 -50.00 -10.07
C GLN A 136 19.40 -49.47 -9.56
N ARG A 137 18.63 -50.27 -8.84
CA ARG A 137 17.37 -49.84 -8.24
C ARG A 137 17.62 -48.72 -7.21
N PHE A 138 18.61 -48.83 -6.36
CA PHE A 138 19.00 -47.78 -5.41
C PHE A 138 19.38 -46.49 -6.12
N TYR A 139 20.15 -46.54 -7.20
CA TYR A 139 20.46 -45.31 -7.98
C TYR A 139 19.25 -44.70 -8.64
N LEU A 140 18.33 -45.51 -9.18
CA LEU A 140 17.10 -45.03 -9.78
C LEU A 140 16.17 -44.37 -8.74
N GLU A 141 16.06 -44.93 -7.55
CA GLU A 141 15.31 -44.34 -6.44
C GLU A 141 15.89 -42.99 -6.02
N ASN A 142 17.23 -42.88 -5.92
CA ASN A 142 17.89 -41.61 -5.63
C ASN A 142 17.67 -40.57 -6.72
N MET A 143 17.71 -40.96 -7.99
CA MET A 143 17.42 -40.07 -9.11
C MET A 143 15.96 -39.59 -9.08
N LYS A 144 15.02 -40.48 -8.80
CA LYS A 144 13.60 -40.17 -8.65
C LYS A 144 13.37 -39.18 -7.51
N SER A 145 13.92 -39.48 -6.33
CA SER A 145 13.81 -38.62 -5.14
C SER A 145 14.40 -37.24 -5.40
N SER A 146 15.57 -37.15 -6.02
CA SER A 146 16.20 -35.87 -6.37
C SER A 146 15.36 -35.06 -7.37
N SER A 147 14.75 -35.73 -8.35
CA SER A 147 13.88 -35.08 -9.33
C SER A 147 12.58 -34.59 -8.71
N GLU A 148 11.96 -35.37 -7.81
CA GLU A 148 10.78 -34.98 -7.02
C GLU A 148 11.10 -33.78 -6.13
N HIS A 149 12.27 -33.80 -5.51
CA HIS A 149 12.74 -32.69 -4.70
C HIS A 149 12.88 -31.39 -5.52
N LEU A 150 13.54 -31.44 -6.68
CA LEU A 150 13.70 -30.30 -7.57
C LEU A 150 12.33 -29.79 -8.05
N LEU A 151 11.39 -30.68 -8.39
CA LEU A 151 10.04 -30.31 -8.81
C LEU A 151 9.29 -29.55 -7.70
N LYS A 152 9.42 -30.03 -6.45
CA LYS A 152 8.87 -29.34 -5.28
C LYS A 152 9.48 -27.96 -5.09
N LEU A 153 10.80 -27.83 -5.20
CA LEU A 153 11.48 -26.53 -5.06
C LEU A 153 11.03 -25.51 -6.10
N VAL A 154 10.87 -25.95 -7.35
CA VAL A 154 10.35 -25.10 -8.45
C VAL A 154 8.91 -24.69 -8.17
N SER A 155 8.07 -25.62 -7.68
CA SER A 155 6.68 -25.31 -7.30
C SER A 155 6.60 -24.32 -6.13
N ASP A 156 7.40 -24.53 -5.10
CA ASP A 156 7.47 -23.64 -3.92
C ASP A 156 7.90 -22.23 -4.32
N LEU A 157 8.85 -22.11 -5.26
CA LEU A 157 9.30 -20.81 -5.79
C LEU A 157 8.17 -20.09 -6.56
N LEU A 158 7.39 -20.83 -7.37
CA LEU A 158 6.27 -20.26 -8.10
C LEU A 158 5.14 -19.82 -7.17
N ASP A 159 4.77 -20.66 -6.19
CA ASP A 159 3.75 -20.34 -5.21
C ASP A 159 4.14 -19.12 -4.39
N PHE A 160 5.41 -19.06 -3.95
CA PHE A 160 5.95 -17.89 -3.28
C PHE A 160 5.79 -16.62 -4.12
N HIS A 161 6.17 -16.69 -5.40
CA HIS A 161 6.10 -15.55 -6.30
C HIS A 161 4.64 -15.07 -6.54
N ARG A 162 3.68 -16.00 -6.67
CA ARG A 162 2.25 -15.66 -6.81
C ARG A 162 1.69 -14.99 -5.56
N LEU A 163 2.10 -15.47 -4.40
CA LEU A 163 1.71 -14.90 -3.10
C LEU A 163 2.33 -13.50 -2.89
N ASP A 164 3.59 -13.31 -3.32
CA ASP A 164 4.31 -12.05 -3.20
C ASP A 164 3.67 -10.92 -4.01
N LEU A 165 3.10 -11.24 -5.16
CA LEU A 165 2.41 -10.28 -6.04
C LEU A 165 0.95 -10.00 -5.63
N ASN A 166 0.47 -10.53 -4.50
CA ASN A 166 -0.95 -10.48 -4.08
C ASN A 166 -1.93 -10.98 -5.17
N LYS A 167 -1.47 -11.87 -6.06
CA LYS A 167 -2.26 -12.46 -7.14
C LYS A 167 -2.85 -13.82 -6.78
N ALA A 168 -2.58 -14.32 -5.59
CA ALA A 168 -3.17 -15.55 -5.11
C ALA A 168 -4.59 -15.26 -4.61
N GLU A 169 -5.56 -15.81 -5.29
CA GLU A 169 -6.97 -15.76 -4.87
C GLU A 169 -7.27 -16.86 -3.88
N VAL A 170 -8.16 -16.58 -2.91
CA VAL A 170 -8.68 -17.56 -1.97
C VAL A 170 -9.90 -18.25 -2.62
N ASN A 171 -9.80 -19.56 -2.83
CA ASN A 171 -10.90 -20.35 -3.33
C ASN A 171 -11.73 -20.89 -2.17
N ARG A 172 -12.69 -20.12 -1.71
CA ARG A 172 -13.57 -20.50 -0.59
C ARG A 172 -14.61 -21.52 -1.06
N VAL A 173 -14.44 -22.76 -0.64
CA VAL A 173 -15.35 -23.88 -0.93
C VAL A 173 -15.83 -24.55 0.35
N THR A 174 -16.95 -25.27 0.27
CA THR A 174 -17.45 -26.07 1.39
C THR A 174 -16.64 -27.37 1.48
N PHE A 175 -16.10 -27.65 2.68
CA PHE A 175 -15.34 -28.88 2.95
C PHE A 175 -15.56 -29.37 4.38
N ASN A 176 -15.04 -30.54 4.72
CA ASN A 176 -15.01 -31.07 6.08
C ASN A 176 -13.55 -31.02 6.59
N PRO A 177 -13.27 -30.18 7.62
CA PRO A 177 -11.92 -30.07 8.19
C PRO A 177 -11.39 -31.36 8.80
N SER A 178 -12.24 -32.14 9.48
CA SER A 178 -11.82 -33.44 10.07
C SER A 178 -11.29 -34.39 8.99
N GLN A 179 -11.99 -34.51 7.87
CA GLN A 179 -11.52 -35.33 6.73
C GLN A 179 -10.21 -34.84 6.17
N LEU A 180 -10.03 -33.50 6.04
CA LEU A 180 -8.79 -32.91 5.57
C LEU A 180 -7.61 -33.28 6.49
N PHE A 181 -7.79 -33.18 7.81
CA PHE A 181 -6.73 -33.53 8.76
C PHE A 181 -6.44 -35.03 8.80
N ASP A 182 -7.46 -35.90 8.65
CA ASP A 182 -7.29 -37.33 8.56
C ASP A 182 -6.48 -37.73 7.31
N GLU A 183 -6.78 -37.16 6.15
CA GLU A 183 -6.01 -37.37 4.92
C GLU A 183 -4.55 -36.95 5.07
N ILE A 184 -4.30 -35.79 5.72
CA ILE A 184 -2.95 -35.30 6.00
C ILE A 184 -2.24 -36.27 6.95
N TYR A 185 -2.89 -36.70 8.02
CA TYR A 185 -2.33 -37.68 8.98
C TYR A 185 -1.91 -38.95 8.25
N ILE A 186 -2.79 -39.57 7.46
CA ILE A 186 -2.51 -40.78 6.69
C ILE A 186 -1.32 -40.59 5.75
N SER A 187 -1.15 -39.42 5.17
CA SER A 187 -0.01 -39.12 4.26
C SER A 187 1.33 -38.99 4.97
N PHE A 188 1.34 -38.54 6.23
CA PHE A 188 2.57 -38.33 7.01
C PHE A 188 2.95 -39.50 7.91
N GLU A 189 2.00 -40.37 8.26
CA GLU A 189 2.24 -41.54 9.12
C GLU A 189 3.39 -42.43 8.59
N PRO A 190 3.43 -42.84 7.32
CA PRO A 190 4.54 -43.63 6.79
C PRO A 190 5.91 -42.92 6.85
N LEU A 191 5.88 -41.59 6.62
CA LEU A 191 7.11 -40.78 6.65
C LEU A 191 7.70 -40.67 8.06
N THR A 192 6.84 -40.52 9.07
CA THR A 192 7.22 -40.47 10.47
C THR A 192 7.68 -41.85 10.95
N ALA A 193 6.95 -42.90 10.60
CA ALA A 193 7.29 -44.29 10.93
C ALA A 193 8.66 -44.72 10.35
N ALA A 194 8.95 -44.34 9.10
CA ALA A 194 10.24 -44.58 8.45
C ALA A 194 11.44 -43.94 9.20
N LYS A 195 11.20 -42.80 9.88
CA LYS A 195 12.18 -42.15 10.75
C LYS A 195 12.16 -42.65 12.21
N GLY A 196 11.26 -43.57 12.59
CA GLY A 196 11.07 -44.01 13.98
C GLY A 196 10.45 -42.94 14.88
N LEU A 197 9.68 -42.01 14.31
CA LEU A 197 8.95 -40.97 15.03
C LEU A 197 7.53 -41.40 15.28
N THR A 198 6.90 -40.91 16.36
CA THR A 198 5.47 -41.11 16.64
C THR A 198 4.69 -39.88 16.17
N LEU A 199 3.75 -40.06 15.26
CA LEU A 199 2.77 -39.01 14.86
C LEU A 199 1.49 -39.19 15.67
N GLN A 200 1.03 -38.11 16.30
CA GLN A 200 -0.24 -38.06 17.04
C GLN A 200 -1.14 -37.01 16.38
N SER A 201 -2.44 -37.33 16.23
CA SER A 201 -3.45 -36.38 15.72
C SER A 201 -4.58 -36.24 16.72
N ASN A 202 -4.83 -34.98 17.14
CA ASN A 202 -5.87 -34.59 18.09
C ASN A 202 -6.78 -33.59 17.41
N VAL A 203 -7.75 -34.06 16.65
CA VAL A 203 -8.73 -33.21 15.95
C VAL A 203 -10.03 -33.17 16.78
N ALA A 204 -10.48 -31.96 17.10
CA ALA A 204 -11.71 -31.76 17.87
C ALA A 204 -12.94 -32.26 17.09
N SER A 205 -13.89 -32.87 17.80
CA SER A 205 -15.09 -33.48 17.18
C SER A 205 -16.03 -32.47 16.51
N ASP A 206 -16.02 -31.24 16.93
CA ASP A 206 -16.81 -30.13 16.37
C ASP A 206 -16.29 -29.67 14.98
N LEU A 207 -15.09 -30.08 14.58
CA LEU A 207 -14.58 -29.93 13.22
C LEU A 207 -15.15 -30.94 12.22
N ASN A 208 -15.89 -31.96 12.69
CA ASN A 208 -16.58 -32.90 11.82
C ASN A 208 -17.90 -32.33 11.34
N GLY A 209 -17.83 -31.46 10.35
CA GLY A 209 -18.98 -30.74 9.78
C GLY A 209 -18.62 -30.07 8.47
N ARG A 210 -19.57 -29.30 7.93
CA ARG A 210 -19.37 -28.55 6.69
C ARG A 210 -18.96 -27.11 7.02
N PHE A 211 -17.79 -26.71 6.56
CA PHE A 211 -17.25 -25.37 6.76
C PHE A 211 -16.85 -24.73 5.43
N ILE A 212 -16.70 -23.43 5.40
CA ILE A 212 -16.28 -22.63 4.24
C ILE A 212 -14.89 -22.07 4.51
N SER A 213 -13.94 -22.44 3.67
CA SER A 213 -12.58 -21.88 3.59
C SER A 213 -11.89 -22.40 2.32
N ASP A 214 -10.57 -22.27 2.22
CA ASP A 214 -9.75 -22.83 1.14
C ASP A 214 -9.00 -24.08 1.64
N PRO A 215 -9.51 -25.31 1.38
CA PRO A 215 -8.89 -26.54 1.86
C PRO A 215 -7.51 -26.79 1.23
N LEU A 216 -7.26 -26.28 0.02
CA LEU A 216 -5.96 -26.43 -0.64
C LEU A 216 -4.88 -25.62 0.09
N ARG A 217 -5.18 -24.39 0.44
CA ARG A 217 -4.27 -23.53 1.20
C ARG A 217 -4.07 -24.01 2.63
N LEU A 218 -5.14 -24.48 3.28
CA LEU A 218 -5.05 -25.14 4.59
C LEU A 218 -4.12 -26.34 4.55
N ARG A 219 -4.29 -27.24 3.59
CA ARG A 219 -3.41 -28.41 3.37
C ARG A 219 -1.96 -27.98 3.18
N GLN A 220 -1.73 -26.94 2.39
CA GLN A 220 -0.39 -26.43 2.11
C GLN A 220 0.29 -25.90 3.37
N ILE A 221 -0.43 -25.17 4.24
CA ILE A 221 0.06 -24.70 5.54
C ILE A 221 0.47 -25.88 6.41
N VAL A 222 -0.45 -26.83 6.63
CA VAL A 222 -0.23 -27.99 7.51
C VAL A 222 0.90 -28.87 7.01
N ASN A 223 0.94 -29.17 5.70
CA ASN A 223 1.99 -29.96 5.09
C ASN A 223 3.38 -29.33 5.24
N ASN A 224 3.50 -28.02 5.08
CA ASN A 224 4.78 -27.31 5.28
C ASN A 224 5.24 -27.38 6.74
N LEU A 225 4.32 -27.19 7.69
CA LEU A 225 4.66 -27.26 9.12
C LEU A 225 5.00 -28.69 9.55
N LEU A 226 4.22 -29.70 9.14
CA LEU A 226 4.50 -31.11 9.42
C LEU A 226 5.81 -31.59 8.77
N SER A 227 6.08 -31.19 7.54
CA SER A 227 7.33 -31.50 6.84
C SER A 227 8.54 -30.95 7.61
N ASN A 228 8.43 -29.72 8.13
CA ASN A 228 9.48 -29.15 8.99
C ASN A 228 9.61 -29.91 10.30
N ALA A 229 8.53 -30.29 10.97
CA ALA A 229 8.54 -31.09 12.18
C ALA A 229 9.25 -32.44 11.97
N VAL A 230 8.89 -33.16 10.88
CA VAL A 230 9.56 -34.43 10.50
C VAL A 230 11.04 -34.22 10.20
N LYS A 231 11.36 -33.13 9.50
CA LYS A 231 12.74 -32.81 9.11
C LYS A 231 13.64 -32.55 10.30
N PHE A 232 13.20 -31.77 11.29
CA PHE A 232 14.01 -31.29 12.41
C PHE A 232 13.88 -32.14 13.67
N THR A 233 13.05 -33.19 13.66
CA THR A 233 12.95 -34.18 14.72
C THR A 233 13.73 -35.46 14.35
N GLN A 234 14.70 -35.83 15.15
CA GLN A 234 15.44 -37.05 14.93
C GLN A 234 14.84 -38.23 15.72
N LYS A 235 14.37 -38.01 16.93
CA LYS A 235 13.71 -38.98 17.81
C LYS A 235 12.62 -38.31 18.62
N GLY A 236 11.55 -39.05 18.91
CA GLY A 236 10.46 -38.58 19.74
C GLY A 236 9.13 -38.52 18.97
N LYS A 237 8.38 -37.47 19.16
CA LYS A 237 7.01 -37.36 18.63
C LYS A 237 6.72 -36.04 17.96
N ILE A 238 5.73 -36.10 17.06
CA ILE A 238 5.09 -34.92 16.42
C ILE A 238 3.60 -34.98 16.74
N THR A 239 3.02 -33.89 17.18
CA THR A 239 1.59 -33.81 17.54
C THR A 239 0.91 -32.74 16.69
N LEU A 240 -0.09 -33.15 15.92
CA LEU A 240 -1.03 -32.25 15.23
C LEU A 240 -2.25 -32.08 16.11
N THR A 241 -2.58 -30.87 16.50
CA THR A 241 -3.80 -30.56 17.25
C THR A 241 -4.62 -29.54 16.44
N ALA A 242 -5.90 -29.82 16.24
CA ALA A 242 -6.82 -28.91 15.59
C ALA A 242 -8.06 -28.71 16.48
N THR A 243 -8.35 -27.48 16.84
CA THR A 243 -9.50 -27.08 17.66
C THR A 243 -10.29 -25.98 16.98
N TYR A 244 -11.57 -25.90 17.32
CA TYR A 244 -12.48 -24.90 16.79
C TYR A 244 -13.18 -24.18 17.93
N ASP A 245 -13.12 -22.87 17.91
CA ASP A 245 -13.85 -22.02 18.87
C ASP A 245 -14.20 -20.67 18.22
N SER A 246 -15.44 -20.24 18.42
CA SER A 246 -15.91 -18.88 18.08
C SER A 246 -15.53 -18.44 16.66
N SER A 247 -15.78 -19.32 15.67
CA SER A 247 -15.45 -19.10 14.24
C SER A 247 -13.94 -19.04 13.91
N LYS A 248 -13.10 -19.55 14.83
CA LYS A 248 -11.64 -19.66 14.63
C LYS A 248 -11.21 -21.12 14.66
N LEU A 249 -10.45 -21.52 13.66
CA LEU A 249 -9.71 -22.79 13.61
C LEU A 249 -8.32 -22.54 14.15
N THR A 250 -7.95 -23.23 15.22
CA THR A 250 -6.58 -23.22 15.76
C THR A 250 -5.91 -24.52 15.42
N ILE A 251 -4.79 -24.45 14.72
CA ILE A 251 -3.95 -25.59 14.32
C ILE A 251 -2.62 -25.45 15.04
N ALA A 252 -2.26 -26.41 15.87
CA ALA A 252 -0.97 -26.46 16.54
C ALA A 252 -0.18 -27.71 16.09
N ILE A 253 1.06 -27.51 15.66
CA ILE A 253 1.98 -28.59 15.31
C ILE A 253 3.17 -28.48 16.23
N ALA A 254 3.27 -29.43 17.15
CA ALA A 254 4.32 -29.54 18.14
C ALA A 254 5.27 -30.69 17.80
N ASP A 255 6.57 -30.44 17.85
CA ASP A 255 7.63 -31.42 17.68
C ASP A 255 8.56 -31.46 18.89
N THR A 256 9.23 -32.58 19.11
CA THR A 256 10.25 -32.77 20.16
C THR A 256 11.66 -32.72 19.54
N GLY A 257 11.86 -31.90 18.52
CA GLY A 257 13.11 -31.80 17.78
C GLY A 257 14.14 -30.91 18.46
N LYS A 258 15.10 -30.43 17.67
CA LYS A 258 16.22 -29.61 18.17
C LYS A 258 15.84 -28.26 18.74
N GLY A 259 14.63 -27.75 18.44
CA GLY A 259 14.19 -26.41 18.82
C GLY A 259 15.03 -25.29 18.20
N MET A 260 14.77 -24.05 18.64
CA MET A 260 15.38 -22.82 18.09
C MET A 260 15.67 -21.82 19.20
N ALA A 261 16.73 -21.02 19.02
CA ALA A 261 17.03 -19.90 19.90
C ALA A 261 15.97 -18.78 19.76
N PRO A 262 15.72 -17.99 20.81
CA PRO A 262 14.78 -16.86 20.74
C PRO A 262 15.07 -15.87 19.61
N SER A 263 16.35 -15.62 19.31
CA SER A 263 16.78 -14.73 18.21
C SER A 263 16.41 -15.23 16.81
N ASP A 264 16.12 -16.51 16.68
CA ASP A 264 15.84 -17.15 15.40
C ASP A 264 14.34 -17.20 15.08
N ARG A 265 13.45 -17.06 16.10
CA ARG A 265 12.00 -17.21 15.95
C ARG A 265 11.36 -16.25 14.93
N GLU A 266 11.83 -15.01 14.87
CA GLU A 266 11.35 -14.05 13.87
C GLU A 266 12.02 -14.28 12.50
N ARG A 267 13.27 -14.70 12.51
CA ARG A 267 14.08 -14.86 11.29
C ARG A 267 13.65 -16.05 10.44
N ILE A 268 13.06 -17.11 11.03
CA ILE A 268 12.60 -18.30 10.29
C ILE A 268 11.49 -18.03 9.28
N PHE A 269 10.75 -16.91 9.44
CA PHE A 269 9.72 -16.49 8.48
C PHE A 269 10.26 -15.60 7.35
N GLN A 270 11.54 -15.21 7.41
CA GLN A 270 12.19 -14.45 6.34
C GLN A 270 12.52 -15.38 5.17
N GLU A 271 12.41 -14.84 3.98
CA GLU A 271 12.67 -15.54 2.73
C GLU A 271 14.12 -16.01 2.63
N PHE A 272 14.32 -17.21 2.08
CA PHE A 272 15.64 -17.83 1.90
C PHE A 272 16.47 -17.95 3.18
N THR A 273 15.83 -17.89 4.35
CA THR A 273 16.52 -17.99 5.64
C THR A 273 16.68 -19.45 6.03
N ARG A 274 17.93 -19.83 6.39
CA ARG A 274 18.29 -21.12 6.96
C ARG A 274 19.06 -20.89 8.25
N LEU A 275 18.65 -21.55 9.31
CA LEU A 275 19.33 -21.43 10.60
C LEU A 275 20.69 -22.13 10.57
N SER A 276 21.65 -21.59 11.32
CA SER A 276 22.96 -22.20 11.54
C SER A 276 22.78 -23.57 12.16
N GLY A 277 23.33 -24.62 11.53
CA GLY A 277 23.12 -26.03 11.95
C GLY A 277 22.10 -26.81 11.16
N ALA A 278 21.45 -26.19 10.15
CA ALA A 278 20.65 -26.87 9.12
C ALA A 278 21.47 -27.14 7.83
N GLN A 279 22.82 -27.04 7.90
CA GLN A 279 23.71 -27.39 6.79
C GLN A 279 23.62 -28.89 6.54
N GLY A 280 23.15 -29.29 5.37
CA GLY A 280 22.89 -30.69 5.01
C GLY A 280 21.40 -31.06 4.94
N GLU A 281 20.51 -30.27 5.49
CA GLU A 281 19.07 -30.47 5.39
C GLU A 281 18.52 -29.82 4.10
N GLU A 282 17.76 -30.55 3.29
CA GLU A 282 17.25 -30.10 2.00
C GLU A 282 16.23 -28.95 2.12
N GLY A 283 16.27 -27.96 1.20
CA GLY A 283 15.26 -26.91 1.03
C GLY A 283 15.79 -25.49 0.90
N PHE A 284 15.10 -24.63 0.15
CA PHE A 284 15.49 -23.23 -0.12
C PHE A 284 15.20 -22.24 1.03
N GLY A 285 14.58 -22.65 2.13
CA GLY A 285 14.17 -21.74 3.19
C GLY A 285 12.91 -20.91 2.84
N LEU A 286 12.06 -21.41 1.93
CA LEU A 286 10.81 -20.75 1.52
C LEU A 286 9.57 -21.29 2.27
N GLY A 287 9.60 -22.50 2.84
CA GLY A 287 8.40 -23.16 3.39
C GLY A 287 7.69 -22.34 4.46
N LEU A 288 8.42 -21.78 5.44
CA LEU A 288 7.82 -20.98 6.52
C LEU A 288 7.41 -19.56 6.05
N SER A 289 8.13 -18.98 5.10
CA SER A 289 7.68 -17.71 4.50
C SER A 289 6.41 -17.87 3.68
N ILE A 290 6.26 -18.99 2.96
CA ILE A 290 5.02 -19.38 2.28
C ILE A 290 3.89 -19.56 3.30
N VAL A 291 4.14 -20.27 4.40
CA VAL A 291 3.13 -20.43 5.48
C VAL A 291 2.66 -19.08 5.98
N LYS A 292 3.57 -18.17 6.31
CA LYS A 292 3.21 -16.82 6.78
C LYS A 292 2.38 -16.04 5.76
N LYS A 293 2.76 -16.08 4.47
CA LYS A 293 1.99 -15.43 3.39
C LYS A 293 0.60 -16.06 3.20
N LEU A 294 0.50 -17.40 3.28
CA LEU A 294 -0.79 -18.10 3.20
C LEU A 294 -1.70 -17.81 4.39
N VAL A 295 -1.15 -17.76 5.60
CA VAL A 295 -1.90 -17.39 6.81
C VAL A 295 -2.42 -15.97 6.71
N THR A 296 -1.59 -15.03 6.24
CA THR A 296 -2.02 -13.64 5.96
C THR A 296 -3.11 -13.58 4.88
N LEU A 297 -2.95 -14.32 3.79
CA LEU A 297 -3.95 -14.42 2.70
C LEU A 297 -5.31 -14.95 3.20
N LEU A 298 -5.29 -15.86 4.18
CA LEU A 298 -6.49 -16.41 4.82
C LEU A 298 -6.97 -15.58 6.03
N GLU A 299 -6.44 -14.37 6.22
CA GLU A 299 -6.82 -13.43 7.29
C GLU A 299 -6.57 -14.01 8.70
N GLY A 300 -5.50 -14.80 8.86
CA GLY A 300 -5.14 -15.48 10.10
C GLY A 300 -3.88 -14.94 10.76
N GLU A 301 -3.47 -15.65 11.82
CA GLU A 301 -2.26 -15.37 12.59
C GLU A 301 -1.43 -16.63 12.77
N ILE A 302 -0.09 -16.49 12.83
CA ILE A 302 0.85 -17.58 13.13
C ILE A 302 1.80 -17.14 14.24
N ASP A 303 1.99 -18.03 15.21
CA ASP A 303 2.96 -17.88 16.30
C ASP A 303 3.85 -19.12 16.41
N VAL A 304 5.04 -18.95 17.02
CA VAL A 304 5.98 -20.03 17.28
C VAL A 304 6.55 -19.95 18.68
N GLN A 305 6.45 -21.04 19.40
CA GLN A 305 7.11 -21.26 20.67
C GLN A 305 8.17 -22.35 20.48
N SER A 306 9.39 -22.10 20.89
CA SER A 306 10.48 -23.05 20.73
C SER A 306 11.56 -22.82 21.78
N THR A 307 12.13 -23.93 22.26
CA THR A 307 13.27 -23.94 23.20
C THR A 307 14.34 -24.84 22.61
N PRO A 308 15.61 -24.41 22.57
CA PRO A 308 16.71 -25.28 22.12
C PRO A 308 16.76 -26.60 22.90
N GLY A 309 16.72 -27.72 22.18
CA GLY A 309 16.77 -29.07 22.75
C GLY A 309 15.41 -29.63 23.23
N GLU A 310 14.35 -28.86 23.28
CA GLU A 310 13.01 -29.30 23.71
C GLU A 310 12.02 -29.46 22.56
N GLY A 311 12.26 -28.75 21.43
CA GLY A 311 11.43 -28.79 20.26
C GLY A 311 10.75 -27.44 19.94
N SER A 312 9.76 -27.51 19.06
CA SER A 312 9.01 -26.32 18.61
C SER A 312 7.51 -26.60 18.55
N CYS A 313 6.70 -25.56 18.76
CA CYS A 313 5.27 -25.57 18.55
C CYS A 313 4.89 -24.39 17.67
N PHE A 314 4.38 -24.67 16.48
CA PHE A 314 3.81 -23.69 15.58
C PHE A 314 2.30 -23.67 15.74
N THR A 315 1.73 -22.50 16.03
CA THR A 315 0.29 -22.30 16.20
C THR A 315 -0.22 -21.37 15.11
N VAL A 316 -1.22 -21.83 14.34
CA VAL A 316 -1.88 -21.08 13.29
C VAL A 316 -3.34 -20.90 13.67
N ILE A 317 -3.85 -19.69 13.59
CA ILE A 317 -5.24 -19.34 13.88
C ILE A 317 -5.85 -18.76 12.60
N LEU A 318 -6.95 -19.35 12.13
CA LEU A 318 -7.61 -18.96 10.89
C LEU A 318 -9.11 -18.77 11.09
N PRO A 319 -9.76 -17.82 10.42
CA PRO A 319 -11.21 -17.74 10.40
C PRO A 319 -11.79 -18.97 9.69
N LEU A 320 -12.82 -19.56 10.26
CA LEU A 320 -13.50 -20.73 9.72
C LEU A 320 -15.00 -20.65 10.03
N TYR A 321 -15.83 -20.65 8.99
CA TYR A 321 -17.27 -20.44 9.13
C TYR A 321 -18.04 -21.72 8.82
N PRO A 322 -18.94 -22.19 9.73
CA PRO A 322 -19.77 -23.36 9.49
C PRO A 322 -20.86 -23.05 8.47
N VAL A 323 -21.17 -24.00 7.59
CA VAL A 323 -22.30 -23.89 6.66
C VAL A 323 -23.61 -24.04 7.45
N GLY A 324 -24.49 -23.03 7.42
CA GLY A 324 -25.81 -23.07 8.05
C GLY A 324 -26.01 -22.18 9.28
N LYS A 325 -24.98 -21.47 9.78
CA LYS A 325 -25.18 -20.27 10.57
C LYS A 325 -25.14 -19.08 9.62
N SER A 326 -26.28 -18.43 9.38
CA SER A 326 -26.36 -17.19 8.62
C SER A 326 -25.35 -16.18 9.20
N VAL A 327 -24.29 -15.94 8.47
CA VAL A 327 -23.50 -14.72 8.66
C VAL A 327 -24.47 -13.60 8.29
N THR A 328 -24.96 -12.88 9.27
CA THR A 328 -25.70 -11.64 9.03
C THR A 328 -24.75 -10.74 8.24
N GLU A 329 -25.23 -10.27 7.08
CA GLU A 329 -24.51 -9.39 6.11
C GLU A 329 -24.00 -8.06 6.72
N GLY A 330 -23.94 -7.92 8.03
CA GLY A 330 -23.52 -6.74 8.77
C GLY A 330 -22.01 -6.61 9.00
N GLU A 331 -21.20 -7.68 8.90
CA GLU A 331 -19.77 -7.60 9.22
C GLU A 331 -18.83 -7.48 8.00
N LEU A 332 -19.37 -7.55 6.79
CA LEU A 332 -18.59 -7.39 5.55
C LEU A 332 -18.64 -5.97 4.95
N SER A 333 -19.36 -5.00 5.59
CA SER A 333 -19.59 -3.67 5.00
C SER A 333 -18.90 -2.50 5.71
N GLU A 334 -18.08 -2.71 6.74
CA GLU A 334 -17.40 -1.61 7.43
C GLU A 334 -15.98 -1.28 6.96
N SER A 335 -15.38 -2.07 6.07
CA SER A 335 -14.05 -1.76 5.55
C SER A 335 -14.04 -0.99 4.21
N ASP A 336 -15.20 -0.74 3.59
CA ASP A 336 -15.29 -0.10 2.26
C ASP A 336 -16.09 1.22 2.23
N LYS A 337 -16.24 1.90 3.38
CA LYS A 337 -16.82 3.25 3.46
C LYS A 337 -15.89 4.22 4.16
N GLY A 338 -14.86 4.63 3.45
CA GLY A 338 -13.97 5.67 3.92
C GLY A 338 -13.10 6.21 2.80
N GLU A 339 -13.73 6.91 1.84
CA GLU A 339 -13.14 8.02 1.11
C GLU A 339 -14.01 8.41 -0.09
N SER A 340 -15.16 9.02 0.20
CA SER A 340 -15.79 9.92 -0.77
C SER A 340 -15.18 11.30 -0.55
N ILE A 341 -14.24 11.65 -1.39
CA ILE A 341 -13.71 13.01 -1.54
C ILE A 341 -14.83 13.86 -2.11
N GLN A 342 -15.28 14.83 -1.30
CA GLN A 342 -16.00 16.00 -1.80
C GLN A 342 -15.03 16.92 -2.54
N GLU A 343 -15.48 17.36 -3.73
CA GLU A 343 -15.13 18.54 -4.55
C GLU A 343 -13.85 19.32 -4.26
#